data_557fbe55ca2ff5f9bbf64f45fd085a39
#
_entry.id   557fbe55ca2ff5f9bbf64f45fd085a39
#
_cell.length_a   1.000
_cell.length_b   1.000
_cell.length_c   1.000
_cell.angle_alpha   90.00
_cell.angle_beta   90.00
_cell.angle_gamma   90.00
#
_symmetry.space_group_name_H-M   'P 1'
#
loop_
_entity.id
_entity.type
_entity.pdbx_description
1 polymer ?
#
loop_
_entity_poly.entity_id
_entity_poly.type
_entity_poly.pdbx_seq_one_letter_code
_entity_poly.pdbx_strand_id
1 'polypeptide(L)'
;MTEQEMRNRIKEIDKERNNLRKEKEEYEKYFLDKRLKEQLDNRKKYIGKCFISKNELNNEEKQIKAFKVLRILENPNEEYAECIALVDGYESNCWNVKAIKNQVIGLWTNNKLRLMSSESDPKVIDFYKEISQEEFETLYREYQNNLEDKVYNFYV
;
A
#
# COMPACT_ATOMS: atom_id res chain seq x y z
N MET A 1 -14.70 -20.65 57.01
CA MET A 1 -14.32 -19.39 56.33
C MET A 1 -15.33 -18.32 56.68
N THR A 2 -14.87 -17.22 57.27
CA THR A 2 -15.72 -16.08 57.63
C THR A 2 -16.06 -15.25 56.39
N GLU A 3 -17.11 -14.45 56.49
CA GLU A 3 -17.46 -13.52 55.39
C GLU A 3 -16.34 -12.57 55.08
N GLN A 4 -15.57 -12.13 56.09
CA GLN A 4 -14.44 -11.24 55.90
C GLN A 4 -13.31 -11.93 55.14
N GLU A 5 -13.03 -13.19 55.43
CA GLU A 5 -12.06 -14.01 54.70
C GLU A 5 -12.48 -14.19 53.22
N MET A 6 -13.74 -14.43 52.97
CA MET A 6 -14.28 -14.53 51.61
C MET A 6 -14.13 -13.19 50.85
N ARG A 7 -14.45 -12.08 51.50
CA ARG A 7 -14.26 -10.73 50.86
C ARG A 7 -12.80 -10.44 50.56
N ASN A 8 -11.90 -10.80 51.48
CA ASN A 8 -10.46 -10.62 51.25
C ASN A 8 -9.98 -11.49 50.10
N ARG A 9 -10.47 -12.73 50.00
CA ARG A 9 -10.13 -13.63 48.90
C ARG A 9 -10.63 -13.11 47.55
N ILE A 10 -11.81 -12.52 47.50
CA ILE A 10 -12.33 -11.89 46.29
C ILE A 10 -11.39 -10.76 45.83
N LYS A 11 -10.92 -9.92 46.75
CA LYS A 11 -9.98 -8.85 46.44
C LYS A 11 -8.66 -9.38 45.89
N GLU A 12 -8.15 -10.46 46.48
CA GLU A 12 -6.92 -11.10 45.95
C GLU A 12 -7.10 -11.67 44.56
N ILE A 13 -8.22 -12.35 44.31
CA ILE A 13 -8.57 -12.88 42.98
C ILE A 13 -8.65 -11.77 41.96
N ASP A 14 -9.33 -10.66 42.28
CA ASP A 14 -9.45 -9.51 41.38
C ASP A 14 -8.07 -8.91 41.05
N LYS A 15 -7.20 -8.84 42.03
CA LYS A 15 -5.81 -8.37 41.83
C LYS A 15 -5.01 -9.31 40.92
N GLU A 16 -5.12 -10.62 41.15
CA GLU A 16 -4.48 -11.64 40.33
C GLU A 16 -4.99 -11.58 38.88
N ARG A 17 -6.30 -11.43 38.68
CA ARG A 17 -6.92 -11.28 37.36
C ARG A 17 -6.41 -10.06 36.63
N ASN A 18 -6.30 -8.91 37.32
CA ASN A 18 -5.75 -7.69 36.73
C ASN A 18 -4.30 -7.84 36.34
N ASN A 19 -3.48 -8.50 37.16
CA ASN A 19 -2.09 -8.76 36.86
C ASN A 19 -1.93 -9.68 35.63
N LEU A 20 -2.73 -10.75 35.57
CA LEU A 20 -2.75 -11.67 34.42
C LEU A 20 -3.21 -10.98 33.15
N ARG A 21 -4.22 -10.10 33.23
CA ARG A 21 -4.68 -9.32 32.09
C ARG A 21 -3.58 -8.41 31.55
N LYS A 22 -2.86 -7.71 32.42
CA LYS A 22 -1.74 -6.84 32.02
C LYS A 22 -0.60 -7.65 31.38
N GLU A 23 -0.26 -8.79 31.95
CA GLU A 23 0.75 -9.69 31.40
C GLU A 23 0.35 -10.19 30.01
N LYS A 24 -0.91 -10.59 29.84
CA LYS A 24 -1.46 -11.00 28.56
C LYS A 24 -1.39 -9.86 27.52
N GLU A 25 -1.77 -8.65 27.91
CA GLU A 25 -1.70 -7.46 27.04
C GLU A 25 -0.26 -7.16 26.59
N GLU A 26 0.72 -7.32 27.48
CA GLU A 26 2.14 -7.16 27.14
C GLU A 26 2.59 -8.18 26.10
N TYR A 27 2.20 -9.45 26.24
CA TYR A 27 2.54 -10.49 25.28
C TYR A 27 1.84 -10.29 23.94
N GLU A 28 0.58 -9.92 23.95
CA GLU A 28 -0.19 -9.62 22.74
C GLU A 28 0.43 -8.44 21.99
N LYS A 29 0.86 -7.40 22.71
CA LYS A 29 1.56 -6.25 22.15
C LYS A 29 2.88 -6.66 21.51
N TYR A 30 3.67 -7.49 22.18
CA TYR A 30 4.93 -8.00 21.64
C TYR A 30 4.73 -8.71 20.31
N PHE A 31 3.77 -9.63 20.24
CA PHE A 31 3.47 -10.36 19.01
C PHE A 31 2.92 -9.48 17.91
N LEU A 32 2.09 -8.51 18.27
CA LEU A 32 1.57 -7.52 17.31
C LEU A 32 2.70 -6.68 16.72
N ASP A 33 3.58 -6.13 17.56
CA ASP A 33 4.71 -5.31 17.12
C ASP A 33 5.66 -6.11 16.23
N LYS A 34 5.93 -7.36 16.58
CA LYS A 34 6.74 -8.27 15.77
C LYS A 34 6.13 -8.51 14.39
N ARG A 35 4.84 -8.80 14.34
CA ARG A 35 4.11 -9.01 13.08
C ARG A 35 4.10 -7.77 12.20
N LEU A 36 3.86 -6.59 12.77
CA LEU A 36 3.87 -5.33 12.06
C LEU A 36 5.24 -5.01 11.49
N LYS A 37 6.31 -5.29 12.24
CA LYS A 37 7.68 -5.14 11.77
C LYS A 37 7.99 -6.06 10.60
N GLU A 38 7.61 -7.32 10.69
CA GLU A 38 7.78 -8.30 9.60
C GLU A 38 7.02 -7.87 8.34
N GLN A 39 5.80 -7.38 8.49
CA GLN A 39 5.01 -6.85 7.37
C GLN A 39 5.66 -5.62 6.74
N LEU A 40 6.19 -4.71 7.55
CA LEU A 40 6.92 -3.54 7.07
C LEU A 40 8.19 -3.95 6.30
N ASP A 41 8.98 -4.86 6.84
CA ASP A 41 10.18 -5.38 6.20
C ASP A 41 9.85 -6.07 4.87
N ASN A 42 8.75 -6.81 4.80
CA ASN A 42 8.28 -7.42 3.56
C ASN A 42 7.87 -6.38 2.51
N ARG A 43 7.23 -5.29 2.91
CA ARG A 43 6.88 -4.19 2.01
C ARG A 43 8.12 -3.46 1.49
N LYS A 44 9.12 -3.26 2.33
CA LYS A 44 10.39 -2.61 1.93
C LYS A 44 11.14 -3.34 0.82
N LYS A 45 10.91 -4.64 0.65
CA LYS A 45 11.47 -5.41 -0.46
C LYS A 45 11.00 -4.95 -1.84
N TYR A 46 9.87 -4.25 -1.89
CA TYR A 46 9.31 -3.73 -3.14
C TYR A 46 9.88 -2.38 -3.57
N ILE A 47 10.68 -1.71 -2.72
CA ILE A 47 11.32 -0.44 -3.08
C ILE A 47 12.20 -0.63 -4.33
N GLY A 48 11.99 0.20 -5.32
CA GLY A 48 12.68 0.15 -6.60
C GLY A 48 12.11 -0.84 -7.62
N LYS A 49 11.18 -1.69 -7.22
CA LYS A 49 10.51 -2.61 -8.14
C LYS A 49 9.48 -1.88 -9.00
N CYS A 50 9.33 -2.35 -10.21
CA CYS A 50 8.47 -1.79 -11.24
C CYS A 50 7.43 -2.81 -11.69
N PHE A 51 6.24 -2.34 -11.99
CA PHE A 51 5.11 -3.18 -12.37
C PHE A 51 4.37 -2.58 -13.54
N ILE A 52 3.83 -3.42 -14.40
CA ILE A 52 2.98 -3.03 -15.53
C ILE A 52 1.65 -3.77 -15.47
N SER A 53 0.59 -3.10 -15.91
CA SER A 53 -0.74 -3.72 -16.01
C SER A 53 -0.73 -4.85 -17.05
N LYS A 54 -1.29 -6.00 -16.68
CA LYS A 54 -1.42 -7.17 -17.58
C LYS A 54 -2.58 -7.05 -18.56
N ASN A 55 -3.63 -6.30 -18.19
CA ASN A 55 -4.85 -6.21 -18.95
C ASN A 55 -4.90 -4.93 -19.77
N GLU A 56 -5.57 -5.00 -20.93
CA GLU A 56 -5.99 -3.81 -21.62
C GLU A 56 -6.91 -3.00 -20.73
N LEU A 57 -6.62 -1.72 -20.64
CA LEU A 57 -7.32 -0.81 -19.76
C LEU A 57 -8.72 -0.55 -20.28
N ASN A 58 -9.73 -0.74 -19.45
CA ASN A 58 -11.08 -0.29 -19.76
C ASN A 58 -11.10 1.23 -19.87
N ASN A 59 -11.72 1.72 -20.94
CA ASN A 59 -11.63 3.12 -21.39
C ASN A 59 -12.37 4.15 -20.51
N GLU A 60 -12.91 3.76 -19.36
CA GLU A 60 -13.83 4.63 -18.61
C GLU A 60 -13.22 5.34 -17.41
N GLU A 61 -12.02 4.97 -16.95
CA GLU A 61 -11.41 5.55 -15.75
C GLU A 61 -9.90 5.75 -15.91
N LYS A 62 -9.35 6.69 -15.12
CA LYS A 62 -7.90 6.86 -14.97
C LYS A 62 -7.29 5.57 -14.45
N GLN A 63 -6.40 4.96 -15.22
CA GLN A 63 -5.79 3.70 -14.87
C GLN A 63 -4.28 3.82 -14.83
N ILE A 64 -3.70 3.22 -13.81
CA ILE A 64 -2.25 3.10 -13.69
C ILE A 64 -1.80 2.02 -14.68
N LYS A 65 -1.08 2.44 -15.72
CA LYS A 65 -0.49 1.55 -16.71
C LYS A 65 0.73 0.83 -16.14
N ALA A 66 1.59 1.58 -15.48
CA ALA A 66 2.80 1.06 -14.84
C ALA A 66 3.17 1.94 -13.65
N PHE A 67 3.91 1.40 -12.70
CA PHE A 67 4.40 2.16 -11.57
C PHE A 67 5.73 1.62 -11.06
N LYS A 68 6.49 2.51 -10.43
CA LYS A 68 7.72 2.18 -9.70
C LYS A 68 7.56 2.57 -8.24
N VAL A 69 7.84 1.65 -7.35
CA VAL A 69 7.79 1.89 -5.90
C VAL A 69 9.03 2.70 -5.51
N LEU A 70 8.81 3.88 -4.94
CA LEU A 70 9.90 4.77 -4.50
C LEU A 70 10.19 4.62 -3.02
N ARG A 71 9.15 4.59 -2.19
CA ARG A 71 9.26 4.60 -0.75
C ARG A 71 8.08 3.90 -0.12
N ILE A 72 8.33 3.19 0.97
CA ILE A 72 7.30 2.64 1.84
C ILE A 72 7.06 3.62 2.99
N LEU A 73 5.80 3.91 3.29
CA LEU A 73 5.46 4.69 4.47
C LEU A 73 5.72 3.85 5.72
N GLU A 74 6.55 4.37 6.62
CA GLU A 74 7.06 3.61 7.76
C GLU A 74 6.09 3.49 8.93
N ASN A 75 4.89 4.05 8.82
CA ASN A 75 3.86 3.80 9.82
C ASN A 75 3.39 2.35 9.71
N PRO A 76 3.59 1.51 10.74
CA PRO A 76 3.22 0.09 10.67
C PRO A 76 1.73 -0.15 10.51
N ASN A 77 0.89 0.84 10.83
CA ASN A 77 -0.56 0.79 10.66
C ASN A 77 -1.02 1.22 9.27
N GLU A 78 -0.12 1.79 8.45
CA GLU A 78 -0.42 2.26 7.11
C GLU A 78 0.30 1.38 6.08
N GLU A 79 -0.48 0.73 5.25
CA GLU A 79 0.02 -0.19 4.22
C GLU A 79 0.18 0.52 2.88
N TYR A 80 0.83 1.69 2.88
CA TYR A 80 0.98 2.54 1.70
C TYR A 80 2.41 2.65 1.20
N ALA A 81 2.53 2.82 -0.11
CA ALA A 81 3.77 3.11 -0.79
C ALA A 81 3.62 4.35 -1.66
N GLU A 82 4.65 5.18 -1.70
CA GLU A 82 4.76 6.24 -2.70
C GLU A 82 5.37 5.68 -3.98
N CYS A 83 4.72 5.93 -5.09
CA CYS A 83 5.10 5.43 -6.40
C CYS A 83 5.15 6.56 -7.43
N ILE A 84 6.02 6.42 -8.42
CA ILE A 84 5.84 7.10 -9.70
C ILE A 84 4.92 6.24 -10.54
N ALA A 85 3.76 6.78 -10.91
CA ALA A 85 2.77 6.08 -11.70
C ALA A 85 2.66 6.70 -13.11
N LEU A 86 2.63 5.84 -14.10
CA LEU A 86 2.29 6.16 -15.48
C LEU A 86 0.80 5.89 -15.66
N VAL A 87 0.05 6.95 -15.91
CA VAL A 87 -1.41 6.90 -15.89
C VAL A 87 -1.96 7.19 -17.28
N ASP A 88 -2.80 6.29 -17.77
CA ASP A 88 -3.64 6.52 -18.92
C ASP A 88 -5.03 6.92 -18.44
N GLY A 89 -5.60 8.00 -18.97
CA GLY A 89 -6.87 8.47 -18.52
C GLY A 89 -7.64 9.26 -19.54
N TYR A 90 -8.89 9.50 -19.18
CA TYR A 90 -9.79 10.37 -19.90
C TYR A 90 -9.88 11.72 -19.18
N GLU A 91 -9.59 12.78 -19.86
CA GLU A 91 -9.68 14.11 -19.30
C GLU A 91 -10.28 15.07 -20.35
N SER A 92 -11.35 15.75 -19.97
CA SER A 92 -11.99 16.81 -20.79
C SER A 92 -12.30 16.41 -22.24
N ASN A 93 -12.97 15.28 -22.47
CA ASN A 93 -13.30 14.73 -23.79
C ASN A 93 -12.11 14.33 -24.68
N CYS A 94 -10.90 14.25 -24.10
CA CYS A 94 -9.74 13.74 -24.80
C CYS A 94 -9.37 12.36 -24.30
N TRP A 95 -9.45 11.38 -25.18
CA TRP A 95 -8.97 10.03 -24.93
C TRP A 95 -7.45 9.96 -24.99
N ASN A 96 -6.85 9.07 -24.21
CA ASN A 96 -5.41 8.84 -24.18
C ASN A 96 -4.57 9.98 -23.60
N VAL A 97 -5.03 10.60 -22.55
CA VAL A 97 -4.16 11.50 -21.78
C VAL A 97 -3.18 10.65 -20.99
N LYS A 98 -1.91 10.72 -21.36
CA LYS A 98 -0.82 10.10 -20.64
C LYS A 98 -0.28 11.09 -19.61
N ALA A 99 -0.20 10.65 -18.35
CA ALA A 99 0.32 11.47 -17.27
C ALA A 99 1.34 10.70 -16.43
N ILE A 100 2.28 11.42 -15.88
CA ILE A 100 3.22 10.92 -14.88
C ILE A 100 2.83 11.55 -13.54
N LYS A 101 2.52 10.74 -12.55
CA LYS A 101 2.05 11.22 -11.24
C LYS A 101 2.79 10.53 -10.10
N ASN A 102 3.08 11.32 -9.06
CA ASN A 102 3.38 10.75 -7.75
C ASN A 102 2.07 10.31 -7.14
N GLN A 103 1.97 9.04 -6.80
CA GLN A 103 0.75 8.46 -6.26
C GLN A 103 1.04 7.59 -5.06
N VAL A 104 0.18 7.68 -4.07
CA VAL A 104 0.19 6.77 -2.93
C VAL A 104 -0.67 5.56 -3.27
N ILE A 105 -0.09 4.39 -3.18
CA ILE A 105 -0.73 3.13 -3.50
C ILE A 105 -0.73 2.26 -2.25
N GLY A 106 -1.86 1.66 -1.91
CA GLY A 106 -1.94 0.66 -0.86
C GLY A 106 -1.18 -0.61 -1.25
N LEU A 107 -0.26 -1.04 -0.41
CA LEU A 107 0.60 -2.18 -0.64
C LEU A 107 0.39 -3.23 0.45
N TRP A 108 -0.56 -4.12 0.25
CA TRP A 108 -0.85 -5.18 1.19
C TRP A 108 -0.05 -6.44 0.87
N THR A 109 0.66 -6.95 1.87
CA THR A 109 1.56 -8.10 1.71
C THR A 109 1.08 -9.37 2.40
N ASN A 110 -0.18 -9.68 2.33
CA ASN A 110 -0.69 -10.99 2.77
C ASN A 110 -0.50 -12.02 1.65
N ASN A 111 0.71 -12.50 1.44
CA ASN A 111 1.05 -13.48 0.38
C ASN A 111 0.62 -13.08 -1.04
N LYS A 112 -0.09 -11.98 -1.20
CA LYS A 112 -0.53 -11.38 -2.46
C LYS A 112 -0.42 -9.87 -2.33
N LEU A 113 0.33 -9.27 -3.19
CA LEU A 113 0.43 -7.82 -3.29
C LEU A 113 -0.94 -7.29 -3.75
N ARG A 114 -1.57 -6.47 -2.94
CA ARG A 114 -2.82 -5.80 -3.30
C ARG A 114 -2.58 -4.33 -3.48
N LEU A 115 -2.98 -3.82 -4.62
CA LEU A 115 -3.01 -2.40 -4.89
C LEU A 115 -4.38 -1.85 -4.53
N MET A 116 -4.39 -0.89 -3.63
CA MET A 116 -5.58 -0.08 -3.38
C MET A 116 -5.43 1.26 -4.09
N SER A 117 -6.34 1.57 -4.99
CA SER A 117 -6.59 2.96 -5.31
C SER A 117 -7.41 3.57 -4.16
N SER A 118 -7.20 4.85 -3.89
CA SER A 118 -7.68 5.57 -2.70
C SER A 118 -9.18 5.54 -2.42
N GLU A 119 -10.01 4.92 -3.21
CA GLU A 119 -11.47 5.03 -3.11
C GLU A 119 -12.28 3.75 -3.36
N SER A 120 -11.68 2.61 -3.65
CA SER A 120 -12.46 1.40 -3.92
C SER A 120 -11.65 0.11 -3.81
N ASP A 121 -12.32 -0.99 -3.82
CA ASP A 121 -11.88 -2.36 -3.61
C ASP A 121 -10.41 -2.69 -3.92
N PRO A 122 -9.73 -3.44 -3.06
CA PRO A 122 -8.33 -3.83 -3.27
C PRO A 122 -8.20 -4.58 -4.60
N LYS A 123 -7.50 -3.96 -5.55
CA LYS A 123 -7.13 -4.64 -6.79
C LYS A 123 -5.99 -5.60 -6.49
N VAL A 124 -6.22 -6.86 -6.77
CA VAL A 124 -5.21 -7.90 -6.59
C VAL A 124 -4.10 -7.71 -7.63
N ILE A 125 -2.87 -7.90 -7.23
CA ILE A 125 -1.69 -7.80 -8.12
C ILE A 125 -1.69 -8.81 -9.27
N ASP A 126 -2.62 -9.75 -9.28
CA ASP A 126 -2.85 -10.58 -10.47
C ASP A 126 -3.07 -9.74 -11.75
N PHE A 127 -3.40 -8.44 -11.59
CA PHE A 127 -3.52 -7.48 -12.70
C PHE A 127 -2.21 -6.80 -13.10
N TYR A 128 -1.14 -6.97 -12.33
CA TYR A 128 0.15 -6.35 -12.58
C TYR A 128 1.26 -7.40 -12.69
N LYS A 129 2.18 -7.17 -13.59
CA LYS A 129 3.37 -7.99 -13.80
C LYS A 129 4.59 -7.19 -13.42
N GLU A 130 5.53 -7.80 -12.69
CA GLU A 130 6.84 -7.19 -12.45
C GLU A 130 7.60 -7.06 -13.76
N ILE A 131 8.18 -5.88 -13.98
CA ILE A 131 9.05 -5.58 -15.12
C ILE A 131 10.41 -5.08 -14.63
N SER A 132 11.39 -5.09 -15.51
CA SER A 132 12.71 -4.53 -15.21
C SER A 132 12.64 -3.01 -15.08
N GLN A 133 13.61 -2.42 -14.39
CA GLN A 133 13.75 -0.96 -14.35
C GLN A 133 13.97 -0.36 -15.73
N GLU A 134 14.71 -1.05 -16.61
CA GLU A 134 14.96 -0.62 -18.00
C GLU A 134 13.66 -0.55 -18.80
N GLU A 135 12.79 -1.54 -18.67
CA GLU A 135 11.46 -1.52 -19.30
C GLU A 135 10.61 -0.37 -18.77
N PHE A 136 10.64 -0.13 -17.47
CA PHE A 136 9.92 0.99 -16.87
C PHE A 136 10.46 2.34 -17.36
N GLU A 137 11.76 2.53 -17.43
CA GLU A 137 12.38 3.75 -17.93
C GLU A 137 12.03 4.03 -19.38
N THR A 138 11.96 3.00 -20.22
CA THR A 138 11.51 3.12 -21.61
C THR A 138 10.07 3.65 -21.66
N LEU A 139 9.17 3.08 -20.89
CA LEU A 139 7.78 3.55 -20.78
C LEU A 139 7.72 4.98 -20.22
N TYR A 140 8.52 5.28 -19.21
CA TYR A 140 8.58 6.60 -18.60
C TYR A 140 8.96 7.66 -19.63
N ARG A 141 9.96 7.39 -20.47
CA ARG A 141 10.38 8.28 -21.55
C ARG A 141 9.29 8.48 -22.61
N GLU A 142 8.56 7.42 -22.96
CA GLU A 142 7.41 7.54 -23.87
C GLU A 142 6.34 8.46 -23.30
N TYR A 143 6.03 8.34 -22.03
CA TYR A 143 5.07 9.22 -21.35
C TYR A 143 5.57 10.65 -21.25
N GLN A 144 6.84 10.83 -20.94
CA GLN A 144 7.49 12.13 -20.89
C GLN A 144 7.49 12.84 -22.26
N ASN A 145 7.87 12.14 -23.31
CA ASN A 145 7.84 12.68 -24.68
C ASN A 145 6.41 13.06 -25.12
N ASN A 146 5.44 12.27 -24.75
CA ASN A 146 4.03 12.58 -25.04
C ASN A 146 3.56 13.88 -24.36
N LEU A 147 4.02 14.13 -23.14
CA LEU A 147 3.74 15.38 -22.42
C LEU A 147 4.44 16.57 -23.10
N GLU A 148 5.69 16.44 -23.51
CA GLU A 148 6.44 17.46 -24.21
C GLU A 148 5.81 17.80 -25.57
N ASP A 149 5.42 16.81 -26.34
CA ASP A 149 4.71 17.00 -27.61
C ASP A 149 3.41 17.79 -27.44
N LYS A 150 2.66 17.54 -26.39
CA LYS A 150 1.43 18.28 -26.07
C LYS A 150 1.71 19.73 -25.71
N VAL A 151 2.74 19.98 -24.92
CA VAL A 151 3.17 21.35 -24.56
C VAL A 151 3.63 22.08 -25.79
N TYR A 152 4.41 21.45 -26.64
CA TYR A 152 4.88 22.03 -27.90
C TYR A 152 3.72 22.39 -28.84
N ASN A 153 2.78 21.50 -29.03
CA ASN A 153 1.61 21.74 -29.88
C ASN A 153 0.69 22.84 -29.33
N PHE A 154 0.70 23.08 -28.03
CA PHE A 154 -0.09 24.14 -27.41
C PHE A 154 0.43 25.53 -27.74
N TYR A 155 1.73 25.71 -27.97
CA TYR A 155 2.39 26.99 -28.27
C TYR A 155 2.59 27.26 -29.78
N VAL A 156 2.21 26.32 -30.61
CA VAL A 156 2.23 26.45 -32.06
C VAL A 156 0.82 26.73 -32.57
#